data_7f9afb3b213850dfcc0cbabc1a7619c1
#
_entry.id   7f9afb3b213850dfcc0cbabc1a7619c1
#
_cell.length_a   1.000
_cell.length_b   1.000
_cell.length_c   1.000
_cell.angle_alpha   90.00
_cell.angle_beta   90.00
_cell.angle_gamma   90.00
#
_symmetry.space_group_name_H-M   'P 1'
#
loop_
_entity.id
_entity.type
_entity.pdbx_description
1 polymer ?
#
loop_
_entity_poly.entity_id
_entity_poly.type
_entity_poly.pdbx_seq_one_letter_code
_entity_poly.pdbx_strand_id
1 'polypeptide(L)'
;MNLLLAEDDAILSDALTAQLRQAGFQVELADNGAVAEYLLLRHHFDIAVLDLGLPLVDGLTVLKRVRAAKPALPVLVLTALDGLDQRVAGLNAGADDYLAKPFDFPELEARLHALLRRARSPTAASAQDMARLTFDRDARRASIGGEPVELSPREWMLLDLLLSQRDKVVTKDQIAQTWAVDRSEGGSGPGSVEVYIHRLRRKLESSGLSIRTVRGLGYLLEAEVAP
;
A
#
# COMPACT_ATOMS: atom_id res chain seq x y z
N MET A 1 9.28 -19.43 5.67
CA MET A 1 8.10 -18.60 5.41
C MET A 1 7.39 -19.15 4.20
N ASN A 2 6.08 -19.41 4.32
CA ASN A 2 5.28 -19.98 3.24
C ASN A 2 4.76 -18.86 2.34
N LEU A 3 5.14 -18.90 1.06
CA LEU A 3 4.78 -17.91 0.06
C LEU A 3 3.96 -18.59 -1.04
N LEU A 4 2.80 -18.04 -1.39
CA LEU A 4 2.12 -18.39 -2.64
C LEU A 4 2.63 -17.45 -3.75
N LEU A 5 3.08 -18.03 -4.86
CA LEU A 5 3.35 -17.33 -6.12
C LEU A 5 2.27 -17.70 -7.13
N ALA A 6 1.48 -16.74 -7.56
CA ALA A 6 0.47 -16.91 -8.61
C ALA A 6 0.93 -16.17 -9.87
N GLU A 7 1.40 -16.92 -10.86
CA GLU A 7 2.00 -16.45 -12.12
C GLU A 7 1.80 -17.53 -13.19
N ASP A 8 1.27 -17.17 -14.34
CA ASP A 8 0.98 -18.10 -15.44
C ASP A 8 2.10 -18.19 -16.49
N ASP A 9 3.00 -17.21 -16.55
CA ASP A 9 4.22 -17.30 -17.36
C ASP A 9 5.19 -18.33 -16.74
N ALA A 10 5.35 -19.48 -17.38
CA ALA A 10 6.19 -20.57 -16.90
C ALA A 10 7.67 -20.17 -16.74
N ILE A 11 8.18 -19.31 -17.64
CA ILE A 11 9.59 -18.88 -17.57
C ILE A 11 9.79 -17.94 -16.36
N LEU A 12 8.89 -17.00 -16.17
CA LEU A 12 8.95 -16.06 -15.07
C LEU A 12 8.70 -16.76 -13.73
N SER A 13 7.71 -17.65 -13.65
CA SER A 13 7.38 -18.38 -12.42
C SER A 13 8.50 -19.33 -11.98
N ASP A 14 9.17 -20.01 -12.92
CA ASP A 14 10.33 -20.86 -12.61
C ASP A 14 11.51 -20.02 -12.09
N ALA A 15 11.83 -18.92 -12.76
CA ALA A 15 12.90 -18.01 -12.35
C ALA A 15 12.63 -17.41 -10.96
N LEU A 16 11.42 -16.91 -10.73
CA LEU A 16 11.01 -16.34 -9.44
C LEU A 16 11.01 -17.40 -8.33
N THR A 17 10.50 -18.60 -8.61
CA THR A 17 10.48 -19.70 -7.64
C THR A 17 11.89 -20.06 -7.19
N ALA A 18 12.85 -20.16 -8.14
CA ALA A 18 14.23 -20.45 -7.80
C ALA A 18 14.85 -19.37 -6.91
N GLN A 19 14.69 -18.10 -7.27
CA GLN A 19 15.24 -16.97 -6.52
C GLN A 19 14.59 -16.82 -5.14
N LEU A 20 13.26 -16.95 -5.05
CA LEU A 20 12.54 -16.89 -3.78
C LEU A 20 12.93 -18.03 -2.83
N ARG A 21 13.14 -19.25 -3.34
CA ARG A 21 13.64 -20.37 -2.53
C ARG A 21 15.06 -20.11 -2.03
N GLN A 22 15.92 -19.53 -2.86
CA GLN A 22 17.26 -19.11 -2.46
C GLN A 22 17.23 -18.03 -1.38
N ALA A 23 16.24 -17.12 -1.41
CA ALA A 23 15.97 -16.12 -0.39
C ALA A 23 15.29 -16.69 0.89
N GLY A 24 15.08 -18.01 0.98
CA GLY A 24 14.59 -18.70 2.18
C GLY A 24 13.07 -18.85 2.28
N PHE A 25 12.33 -18.61 1.19
CA PHE A 25 10.89 -18.85 1.13
C PHE A 25 10.60 -20.32 0.75
N GLN A 26 9.52 -20.86 1.33
CA GLN A 26 8.87 -22.07 0.84
C GLN A 26 7.79 -21.67 -0.14
N VAL A 27 8.05 -21.86 -1.43
CA VAL A 27 7.19 -21.37 -2.50
C VAL A 27 6.25 -22.46 -2.98
N GLU A 28 4.96 -22.17 -2.93
CA GLU A 28 3.89 -22.91 -3.61
C GLU A 28 3.45 -22.10 -4.83
N LEU A 29 3.41 -22.75 -6.00
CA LEU A 29 3.10 -22.11 -7.28
C LEU A 29 1.65 -22.38 -7.66
N ALA A 30 0.96 -21.34 -8.15
CA ALA A 30 -0.32 -21.42 -8.83
C ALA A 30 -0.18 -20.81 -10.22
N ASP A 31 -0.49 -21.57 -11.25
CA ASP A 31 -0.39 -21.18 -12.66
C ASP A 31 -1.67 -20.53 -13.22
N ASN A 32 -2.68 -20.37 -12.37
CA ASN A 32 -3.94 -19.73 -12.71
C ASN A 32 -4.66 -19.21 -11.47
N GLY A 33 -5.62 -18.31 -11.68
CA GLY A 33 -6.33 -17.66 -10.58
C GLY A 33 -7.27 -18.59 -9.81
N ALA A 34 -7.81 -19.64 -10.42
CA ALA A 34 -8.69 -20.59 -9.72
C ALA A 34 -7.88 -21.42 -8.70
N VAL A 35 -6.69 -21.87 -9.08
CA VAL A 35 -5.76 -22.59 -8.17
C VAL A 35 -5.26 -21.63 -7.09
N ALA A 36 -4.89 -20.40 -7.45
CA ALA A 36 -4.44 -19.39 -6.50
C ALA A 36 -5.53 -19.09 -5.44
N GLU A 37 -6.77 -18.88 -5.86
CA GLU A 37 -7.91 -18.66 -4.95
C GLU A 37 -8.10 -19.85 -4.01
N TYR A 38 -8.14 -21.07 -4.58
CA TYR A 38 -8.33 -22.30 -3.79
C TYR A 38 -7.25 -22.43 -2.71
N LEU A 39 -5.98 -22.30 -3.09
CA LEU A 39 -4.85 -22.43 -2.18
C LEU A 39 -4.87 -21.33 -1.10
N LEU A 40 -5.06 -20.07 -1.50
CA LEU A 40 -5.10 -18.95 -0.57
C LEU A 40 -6.24 -19.04 0.44
N LEU A 41 -7.38 -19.60 0.06
CA LEU A 41 -8.51 -19.76 0.98
C LEU A 41 -8.35 -20.95 1.91
N ARG A 42 -7.73 -22.05 1.47
CA ARG A 42 -7.67 -23.33 2.20
C ARG A 42 -6.40 -23.53 3.01
N HIS A 43 -5.28 -22.98 2.55
CA HIS A 43 -3.98 -23.16 3.18
C HIS A 43 -3.51 -21.90 3.88
N HIS A 44 -2.52 -22.04 4.75
CA HIS A 44 -1.90 -20.92 5.46
C HIS A 44 -0.64 -20.49 4.71
N PHE A 45 -0.60 -19.21 4.34
CA PHE A 45 0.57 -18.54 3.78
C PHE A 45 0.94 -17.35 4.64
N ASP A 46 2.23 -17.04 4.72
CA ASP A 46 2.73 -15.84 5.39
C ASP A 46 2.59 -14.61 4.47
N ILE A 47 2.64 -14.81 3.15
CA ILE A 47 2.55 -13.77 2.12
C ILE A 47 2.13 -14.39 0.77
N ALA A 48 1.51 -13.58 -0.08
CA ALA A 48 1.20 -13.95 -1.46
C ALA A 48 1.78 -12.94 -2.45
N VAL A 49 2.28 -13.45 -3.58
CA VAL A 49 2.60 -12.69 -4.80
C VAL A 49 1.58 -13.08 -5.84
N LEU A 50 0.88 -12.12 -6.41
CA LEU A 50 -0.28 -12.35 -7.26
C LEU A 50 -0.19 -11.52 -8.54
N ASP A 51 -0.07 -12.19 -9.69
CA ASP A 51 -0.27 -11.51 -10.97
C ASP A 51 -1.76 -11.19 -11.19
N LEU A 52 -2.04 -10.05 -11.79
CA LEU A 52 -3.40 -9.66 -12.18
C LEU A 52 -3.85 -10.35 -13.49
N GLY A 53 -2.90 -10.69 -14.37
CA GLY A 53 -3.17 -11.27 -15.69
C GLY A 53 -3.50 -12.77 -15.70
N LEU A 54 -3.80 -13.38 -14.55
CA LEU A 54 -4.02 -14.82 -14.46
C LEU A 54 -5.20 -15.33 -15.28
N PRO A 55 -5.07 -16.51 -15.90
CA PRO A 55 -6.17 -17.16 -16.61
C PRO A 55 -7.19 -17.77 -15.64
N LEU A 56 -8.37 -18.12 -16.15
CA LEU A 56 -9.54 -18.71 -15.50
C LEU A 56 -10.24 -17.75 -14.52
N VAL A 57 -9.56 -17.25 -13.52
CA VAL A 57 -10.02 -16.21 -12.61
C VAL A 57 -8.97 -15.12 -12.58
N ASP A 58 -9.33 -13.90 -12.95
CA ASP A 58 -8.39 -12.77 -12.94
C ASP A 58 -7.91 -12.46 -11.52
N GLY A 59 -6.64 -12.01 -11.42
CA GLY A 59 -5.99 -11.79 -10.14
C GLY A 59 -6.68 -10.74 -9.26
N LEU A 60 -7.38 -9.76 -9.86
CA LEU A 60 -8.14 -8.76 -9.11
C LEU A 60 -9.35 -9.39 -8.40
N THR A 61 -10.03 -10.31 -9.06
CA THR A 61 -11.14 -11.08 -8.47
C THR A 61 -10.64 -11.99 -7.36
N VAL A 62 -9.50 -12.69 -7.57
CA VAL A 62 -8.83 -13.48 -6.52
C VAL A 62 -8.53 -12.61 -5.31
N LEU A 63 -7.88 -11.45 -5.52
CA LEU A 63 -7.52 -10.51 -4.46
C LEU A 63 -8.73 -10.09 -3.62
N LYS A 64 -9.83 -9.66 -4.27
CA LYS A 64 -11.06 -9.25 -3.58
C LYS A 64 -11.63 -10.35 -2.70
N ARG A 65 -11.69 -11.58 -3.20
CA ARG A 65 -12.23 -12.74 -2.47
C ARG A 65 -11.32 -13.14 -1.31
N VAL A 66 -10.01 -13.17 -1.54
CA VAL A 66 -9.02 -13.46 -0.51
C VAL A 66 -9.04 -12.38 0.57
N ARG A 67 -9.15 -11.11 0.20
CA ARG A 67 -9.21 -10.01 1.16
C ARG A 67 -10.46 -10.07 2.05
N ALA A 68 -11.61 -10.47 1.49
CA ALA A 68 -12.84 -10.68 2.25
C ALA A 68 -12.72 -11.81 3.28
N ALA A 69 -12.00 -12.88 2.96
CA ALA A 69 -11.83 -14.05 3.83
C ALA A 69 -10.61 -13.96 4.77
N LYS A 70 -9.53 -13.35 4.31
CA LYS A 70 -8.23 -13.25 5.01
C LYS A 70 -7.69 -11.81 4.95
N PRO A 71 -8.30 -10.86 5.69
CA PRO A 71 -7.94 -9.45 5.61
C PRO A 71 -6.50 -9.14 6.04
N ALA A 72 -5.90 -9.98 6.88
CA ALA A 72 -4.54 -9.79 7.41
C ALA A 72 -3.44 -10.45 6.56
N LEU A 73 -3.76 -11.21 5.51
CA LEU A 73 -2.76 -11.83 4.65
C LEU A 73 -2.07 -10.76 3.79
N PRO A 74 -0.75 -10.56 3.89
CA PRO A 74 -0.05 -9.65 3.00
C PRO A 74 -0.09 -10.14 1.55
N VAL A 75 -0.47 -9.26 0.61
CA VAL A 75 -0.51 -9.56 -0.81
C VAL A 75 0.24 -8.49 -1.59
N LEU A 76 1.31 -8.89 -2.27
CA LEU A 76 2.01 -8.10 -3.27
C LEU A 76 1.46 -8.44 -4.65
N VAL A 77 1.03 -7.44 -5.39
CA VAL A 77 0.47 -7.62 -6.73
C VAL A 77 1.54 -7.32 -7.78
N LEU A 78 1.70 -8.25 -8.74
CA LEU A 78 2.43 -8.00 -9.98
C LEU A 78 1.47 -7.46 -11.03
N THR A 79 1.89 -6.47 -11.81
CA THR A 79 1.04 -5.88 -12.83
C THR A 79 1.83 -5.47 -14.06
N ALA A 80 1.30 -5.73 -15.26
CA ALA A 80 1.81 -5.11 -16.46
C ALA A 80 1.46 -3.60 -16.45
N LEU A 81 2.36 -2.76 -16.93
CA LEU A 81 2.24 -1.27 -16.90
C LEU A 81 1.05 -0.70 -17.71
N ASP A 82 0.30 -1.52 -18.40
CA ASP A 82 -0.60 -1.14 -19.48
C ASP A 82 -2.03 -0.78 -19.05
N GLY A 83 -2.19 0.16 -18.13
CA GLY A 83 -3.49 0.76 -17.91
C GLY A 83 -3.63 1.51 -16.59
N LEU A 84 -3.89 2.80 -16.69
CA LEU A 84 -4.20 3.66 -15.52
C LEU A 84 -5.38 3.07 -14.71
N ASP A 85 -6.39 2.53 -15.41
CA ASP A 85 -7.61 1.98 -14.82
C ASP A 85 -7.38 0.68 -14.05
N GLN A 86 -6.48 -0.19 -14.50
CA GLN A 86 -6.15 -1.44 -13.81
C GLN A 86 -5.35 -1.19 -12.53
N ARG A 87 -4.48 -0.19 -12.52
CA ARG A 87 -3.73 0.23 -11.31
C ARG A 87 -4.66 0.80 -10.25
N VAL A 88 -5.66 1.59 -10.65
CA VAL A 88 -6.69 2.15 -9.75
C VAL A 88 -7.59 1.04 -9.19
N ALA A 89 -8.04 0.13 -10.04
CA ALA A 89 -8.86 -1.00 -9.63
C ALA A 89 -8.14 -1.91 -8.64
N GLY A 90 -6.85 -2.17 -8.88
CA GLY A 90 -6.01 -2.96 -8.00
C GLY A 90 -5.81 -2.30 -6.62
N LEU A 91 -5.53 -1.00 -6.57
CA LEU A 91 -5.37 -0.24 -5.32
C LEU A 91 -6.65 -0.26 -4.47
N ASN A 92 -7.81 -0.16 -5.11
CA ASN A 92 -9.11 -0.23 -4.43
C ASN A 92 -9.47 -1.66 -4.01
N ALA A 93 -8.84 -2.69 -4.59
CA ALA A 93 -9.10 -4.10 -4.28
C ALA A 93 -8.40 -4.59 -3.00
N GLY A 94 -7.53 -3.77 -2.40
CA GLY A 94 -6.94 -4.05 -1.08
C GLY A 94 -5.61 -4.82 -1.10
N ALA A 95 -4.81 -4.74 -2.16
CA ALA A 95 -3.42 -5.19 -2.11
C ALA A 95 -2.59 -4.34 -1.14
N ASP A 96 -1.56 -4.94 -0.54
CA ASP A 96 -0.69 -4.25 0.40
C ASP A 96 0.48 -3.54 -0.29
N ASP A 97 0.91 -4.03 -1.47
CA ASP A 97 1.89 -3.37 -2.34
C ASP A 97 1.73 -3.81 -3.80
N TYR A 98 2.36 -3.06 -4.72
CA TYR A 98 2.32 -3.29 -6.17
C TYR A 98 3.72 -3.20 -6.76
N LEU A 99 4.02 -4.10 -7.68
CA LEU A 99 5.25 -4.12 -8.44
C LEU A 99 4.95 -4.23 -9.94
N ALA A 100 5.42 -3.24 -10.70
CA ALA A 100 5.20 -3.22 -12.14
C ALA A 100 6.20 -4.11 -12.87
N LYS A 101 5.73 -4.92 -13.81
CA LYS A 101 6.57 -5.67 -14.77
C LYS A 101 7.06 -4.71 -15.88
N PRO A 102 8.33 -4.77 -16.31
CA PRO A 102 9.40 -5.60 -15.77
C PRO A 102 9.99 -5.04 -14.46
N PHE A 103 10.47 -5.93 -13.59
CA PHE A 103 11.08 -5.58 -12.31
C PHE A 103 12.36 -6.39 -12.05
N ASP A 104 13.20 -5.90 -11.17
CA ASP A 104 14.38 -6.63 -10.68
C ASP A 104 14.04 -7.44 -9.44
N PHE A 105 14.61 -8.66 -9.32
CA PHE A 105 14.35 -9.53 -8.16
C PHE A 105 14.71 -8.88 -6.81
N PRO A 106 15.82 -8.14 -6.64
CA PRO A 106 16.10 -7.44 -5.38
C PRO A 106 15.00 -6.47 -4.95
N GLU A 107 14.29 -5.83 -5.89
CA GLU A 107 13.16 -4.97 -5.56
C GLU A 107 11.97 -5.79 -5.03
N LEU A 108 11.63 -6.91 -5.70
CA LEU A 108 10.60 -7.83 -5.24
C LEU A 108 10.91 -8.34 -3.82
N GLU A 109 12.12 -8.82 -3.59
CA GLU A 109 12.58 -9.35 -2.31
C GLU A 109 12.47 -8.32 -1.19
N ALA A 110 12.96 -7.10 -1.42
CA ALA A 110 12.90 -6.01 -0.46
C ALA A 110 11.45 -5.68 -0.06
N ARG A 111 10.51 -5.65 -1.04
CA ARG A 111 9.08 -5.41 -0.81
C ARG A 111 8.43 -6.54 -0.01
N LEU A 112 8.74 -7.80 -0.32
CA LEU A 112 8.23 -8.96 0.42
C LEU A 112 8.66 -8.92 1.88
N HIS A 113 9.94 -8.63 2.14
CA HIS A 113 10.43 -8.49 3.51
C HIS A 113 9.79 -7.33 4.26
N ALA A 114 9.53 -6.20 3.58
CA ALA A 114 8.83 -5.07 4.18
C ALA A 114 7.39 -5.43 4.57
N LEU A 115 6.64 -6.12 3.70
CA LEU A 115 5.28 -6.58 3.97
C LEU A 115 5.22 -7.58 5.14
N LEU A 116 6.14 -8.56 5.16
CA LEU A 116 6.21 -9.55 6.24
C LEU A 116 6.56 -8.92 7.59
N ARG A 117 7.45 -7.93 7.61
CA ARG A 117 7.78 -7.17 8.83
C ARG A 117 6.52 -6.45 9.37
N ARG A 118 5.75 -5.80 8.51
CA ARG A 118 4.50 -5.12 8.87
C ARG A 118 3.46 -6.11 9.43
N ALA A 119 3.30 -7.27 8.81
CA ALA A 119 2.33 -8.28 9.21
C ALA A 119 2.65 -8.91 10.58
N ARG A 120 3.94 -9.08 10.90
CA ARG A 120 4.38 -9.69 12.16
C ARG A 120 4.31 -8.75 13.36
N SER A 121 4.30 -7.46 13.13
CA SER A 121 4.28 -6.45 14.18
C SER A 121 3.30 -5.33 13.84
N PRO A 122 1.99 -5.59 13.91
CA PRO A 122 0.99 -4.54 13.65
C PRO A 122 1.13 -3.34 14.59
N THR A 123 1.72 -3.55 15.78
CA THR A 123 2.01 -2.50 16.78
C THR A 123 3.43 -1.95 16.69
N ALA A 124 4.42 -2.73 16.21
CA ALA A 124 5.82 -2.28 16.20
C ALA A 124 6.20 -1.53 14.92
N ALA A 125 5.65 -1.89 13.74
CA ALA A 125 5.89 -1.14 12.50
C ALA A 125 5.27 0.27 12.55
N SER A 126 4.11 0.41 13.22
CA SER A 126 3.52 1.71 13.45
C SER A 126 4.29 2.56 14.46
N ALA A 127 4.99 1.92 15.42
CA ALA A 127 5.69 2.65 16.49
C ALA A 127 7.12 3.06 16.12
N GLN A 128 7.86 2.27 15.31
CA GLN A 128 9.24 2.62 14.93
C GLN A 128 9.30 3.58 13.73
N ASP A 129 8.41 3.42 12.75
CA ASP A 129 8.34 4.34 11.59
C ASP A 129 7.55 5.63 11.91
N MET A 130 6.71 5.62 12.96
CA MET A 130 6.02 6.79 13.50
C MET A 130 6.71 7.33 14.77
N ALA A 131 7.92 6.90 15.07
CA ALA A 131 8.63 7.29 16.32
C ALA A 131 8.79 8.81 16.50
N ARG A 132 8.52 9.59 15.46
CA ARG A 132 8.57 11.05 15.52
C ARG A 132 7.22 11.73 15.37
N LEU A 133 6.23 11.14 14.63
CA LEU A 133 4.89 11.71 14.50
C LEU A 133 3.93 11.07 15.51
N THR A 134 3.41 11.87 16.43
CA THR A 134 2.25 11.51 17.25
C THR A 134 1.02 12.22 16.67
N PHE A 135 -0.04 11.47 16.40
CA PHE A 135 -1.27 11.99 15.81
C PHE A 135 -2.47 11.52 16.64
N ASP A 136 -2.99 12.42 17.45
CA ASP A 136 -4.13 12.19 18.35
C ASP A 136 -5.40 12.75 17.70
N ARG A 137 -6.25 11.83 17.20
CA ARG A 137 -7.51 12.17 16.53
C ARG A 137 -8.53 12.80 17.45
N ASP A 138 -8.61 12.32 18.68
CA ASP A 138 -9.63 12.74 19.66
C ASP A 138 -9.30 14.12 20.21
N ALA A 139 -8.04 14.36 20.54
CA ALA A 139 -7.56 15.65 21.00
C ALA A 139 -7.28 16.66 19.87
N ARG A 140 -7.35 16.24 18.59
CA ARG A 140 -6.96 17.03 17.41
C ARG A 140 -5.57 17.65 17.54
N ARG A 141 -4.59 16.84 17.96
CA ARG A 141 -3.19 17.25 18.16
C ARG A 141 -2.24 16.40 17.35
N ALA A 142 -1.26 17.06 16.74
CA ALA A 142 -0.14 16.40 16.07
C ALA A 142 1.18 16.93 16.66
N SER A 143 2.16 16.06 16.83
CA SER A 143 3.51 16.45 17.24
C SER A 143 4.55 15.58 16.54
N ILE A 144 5.74 16.12 16.31
CA ILE A 144 6.88 15.43 15.70
C ILE A 144 8.05 15.54 16.67
N GLY A 145 8.54 14.38 17.17
CA GLY A 145 9.61 14.36 18.16
C GLY A 145 9.23 15.06 19.47
N GLY A 146 7.93 15.15 19.79
CA GLY A 146 7.40 15.85 20.96
C GLY A 146 7.07 17.34 20.73
N GLU A 147 7.52 17.93 19.61
CA GLU A 147 7.21 19.31 19.25
C GLU A 147 5.83 19.38 18.55
N PRO A 148 4.92 20.26 18.98
CA PRO A 148 3.59 20.37 18.39
C PRO A 148 3.65 20.90 16.96
N VAL A 149 2.86 20.29 16.08
CA VAL A 149 2.71 20.70 14.67
C VAL A 149 1.33 21.29 14.48
N GLU A 150 1.27 22.57 14.15
CA GLU A 150 0.01 23.23 13.82
C GLU A 150 -0.46 22.82 12.41
N LEU A 151 -1.64 22.23 12.33
CA LEU A 151 -2.30 21.84 11.08
C LEU A 151 -3.59 22.65 10.91
N SER A 152 -3.76 23.23 9.73
CA SER A 152 -5.06 23.79 9.36
C SER A 152 -6.11 22.68 9.24
N PRO A 153 -7.42 22.97 9.31
CA PRO A 153 -8.46 21.94 9.21
C PRO A 153 -8.33 21.04 7.98
N ARG A 154 -8.00 21.59 6.82
CA ARG A 154 -7.77 20.83 5.58
C ARG A 154 -6.51 20.00 5.60
N GLU A 155 -5.42 20.50 6.18
CA GLU A 155 -4.19 19.73 6.37
C GLU A 155 -4.41 18.58 7.35
N TRP A 156 -5.19 18.82 8.41
CA TRP A 156 -5.59 17.79 9.35
C TRP A 156 -6.34 16.65 8.67
N MET A 157 -7.44 16.98 7.95
CA MET A 157 -8.24 15.98 7.23
C MET A 157 -7.42 15.22 6.19
N LEU A 158 -6.53 15.91 5.49
CA LEU A 158 -5.66 15.29 4.49
C LEU A 158 -4.65 14.34 5.14
N LEU A 159 -4.03 14.75 6.24
CA LEU A 159 -3.10 13.89 6.98
C LEU A 159 -3.81 12.70 7.60
N ASP A 160 -4.99 12.88 8.19
CA ASP A 160 -5.81 11.80 8.74
C ASP A 160 -6.20 10.78 7.67
N LEU A 161 -6.63 11.24 6.50
CA LEU A 161 -6.93 10.37 5.36
C LEU A 161 -5.69 9.60 4.90
N LEU A 162 -4.56 10.28 4.74
CA LEU A 162 -3.29 9.66 4.33
C LEU A 162 -2.79 8.62 5.37
N LEU A 163 -2.93 8.91 6.67
CA LEU A 163 -2.58 7.98 7.74
C LEU A 163 -3.51 6.77 7.79
N SER A 164 -4.81 6.96 7.55
CA SER A 164 -5.79 5.86 7.49
C SER A 164 -5.58 4.96 6.26
N GLN A 165 -5.00 5.50 5.21
CA GLN A 165 -4.68 4.83 3.95
C GLN A 165 -3.16 4.72 3.75
N ARG A 166 -2.40 4.59 4.85
CA ARG A 166 -0.95 4.48 4.79
C ARG A 166 -0.52 3.36 3.85
N ASP A 167 0.53 3.61 3.07
CA ASP A 167 1.06 2.69 2.05
C ASP A 167 0.08 2.37 0.91
N LYS A 168 -1.03 3.12 0.81
CA LYS A 168 -1.99 3.08 -0.30
C LYS A 168 -2.07 4.43 -0.97
N VAL A 169 -2.38 4.42 -2.26
CA VAL A 169 -2.57 5.69 -3.00
C VAL A 169 -3.93 6.26 -2.67
N VAL A 170 -3.93 7.48 -2.15
CA VAL A 170 -5.13 8.29 -1.96
C VAL A 170 -5.35 9.12 -3.21
N THR A 171 -6.48 8.91 -3.90
CA THR A 171 -6.80 9.64 -5.14
C THR A 171 -7.23 11.07 -4.85
N LYS A 172 -7.12 11.94 -5.86
CA LYS A 172 -7.62 13.34 -5.74
C LYS A 172 -9.12 13.40 -5.46
N ASP A 173 -9.88 12.45 -6.01
CA ASP A 173 -11.33 12.37 -5.79
C ASP A 173 -11.67 11.98 -4.36
N GLN A 174 -10.93 11.04 -3.76
CA GLN A 174 -11.09 10.70 -2.33
C GLN A 174 -10.78 11.90 -1.43
N ILE A 175 -9.72 12.67 -1.74
CA ILE A 175 -9.40 13.90 -1.01
C ILE A 175 -10.53 14.93 -1.16
N ALA A 176 -11.03 15.12 -2.39
CA ALA A 176 -12.12 16.05 -2.65
C ALA A 176 -13.42 15.64 -1.94
N GLN A 177 -13.75 14.35 -1.90
CA GLN A 177 -14.88 13.80 -1.15
C GLN A 177 -14.75 14.06 0.35
N THR A 178 -13.57 13.81 0.93
CA THR A 178 -13.31 14.07 2.36
C THR A 178 -13.50 15.54 2.70
N TRP A 179 -13.07 16.45 1.82
CA TRP A 179 -13.26 17.89 2.03
C TRP A 179 -14.68 18.38 1.74
N ALA A 180 -15.49 17.64 0.94
CA ALA A 180 -16.87 18.01 0.63
C ALA A 180 -17.81 17.80 1.82
N VAL A 181 -17.49 16.87 2.71
CA VAL A 181 -18.28 16.56 3.92
C VAL A 181 -18.22 17.73 4.94
N ASP A 182 -17.13 18.50 4.96
CA ASP A 182 -16.89 19.58 5.93
C ASP A 182 -17.28 20.99 5.40
N ARG A 183 -18.30 21.07 4.57
CA ARG A 183 -18.82 22.37 4.06
C ARG A 183 -19.49 23.27 5.09
N SER A 184 -19.51 22.91 6.37
CA SER A 184 -20.25 23.62 7.42
C SER A 184 -19.53 24.81 8.05
N GLU A 185 -18.23 25.04 7.80
CA GLU A 185 -17.57 26.25 8.31
C GLU A 185 -16.75 26.94 7.21
N GLY A 186 -17.21 28.11 6.87
CA GLY A 186 -16.76 29.05 5.85
C GLY A 186 -15.26 29.22 5.60
N GLY A 187 -14.68 28.29 4.89
CA GLY A 187 -13.31 28.36 4.39
C GLY A 187 -13.30 28.58 2.89
N SER A 188 -13.58 29.82 2.45
CA SER A 188 -13.41 30.25 1.08
C SER A 188 -11.94 30.27 0.68
N GLY A 189 -11.56 29.38 -0.23
CA GLY A 189 -10.32 29.45 -0.99
C GLY A 189 -10.09 28.18 -1.77
N PRO A 190 -10.03 28.24 -3.11
CA PRO A 190 -9.68 27.09 -3.93
C PRO A 190 -8.16 26.90 -3.88
N GLY A 191 -7.66 26.43 -2.75
CA GLY A 191 -6.31 25.87 -2.76
C GLY A 191 -6.37 24.50 -3.41
N SER A 192 -5.62 24.30 -4.50
CA SER A 192 -5.53 22.98 -5.09
C SER A 192 -4.94 21.99 -4.08
N VAL A 193 -5.29 20.72 -4.20
CA VAL A 193 -4.76 19.64 -3.34
C VAL A 193 -3.23 19.71 -3.24
N GLU A 194 -2.58 20.10 -4.34
CA GLU A 194 -1.14 20.24 -4.46
C GLU A 194 -0.54 21.22 -3.44
N VAL A 195 -1.23 22.30 -3.14
CA VAL A 195 -0.79 23.31 -2.15
C VAL A 195 -0.77 22.71 -0.74
N TYR A 196 -1.80 21.94 -0.37
CA TYR A 196 -1.87 21.29 0.95
C TYR A 196 -0.87 20.15 1.06
N ILE A 197 -0.67 19.38 0.00
CA ILE A 197 0.38 18.36 -0.07
C ILE A 197 1.77 18.98 0.11
N HIS A 198 2.05 20.10 -0.56
CA HIS A 198 3.33 20.80 -0.40
C HIS A 198 3.53 21.27 1.05
N ARG A 199 2.51 21.86 1.67
CA ARG A 199 2.57 22.29 3.07
C ARG A 199 2.78 21.14 4.02
N LEU A 200 2.06 20.03 3.85
CA LEU A 200 2.23 18.82 4.67
C LEU A 200 3.63 18.23 4.51
N ARG A 201 4.17 18.15 3.30
CA ARG A 201 5.56 17.69 3.09
C ARG A 201 6.55 18.46 3.96
N ARG A 202 6.48 19.80 3.93
CA ARG A 202 7.35 20.66 4.75
C ARG A 202 7.17 20.42 6.25
N LYS A 203 5.94 20.21 6.71
CA LYS A 203 5.65 19.94 8.13
C LYS A 203 6.08 18.55 8.56
N LEU A 204 6.16 17.59 7.66
CA LEU A 204 6.54 16.20 7.93
C LEU A 204 8.02 15.90 7.71
N GLU A 205 8.84 16.84 7.25
CA GLU A 205 10.28 16.65 6.90
C GLU A 205 11.09 15.93 7.99
N SER A 206 10.77 16.11 9.25
CA SER A 206 11.50 15.47 10.38
C SER A 206 10.74 14.30 11.01
N SER A 207 9.61 13.88 10.43
CA SER A 207 8.75 12.85 11.00
C SER A 207 9.17 11.42 10.66
N GLY A 208 10.05 11.22 9.66
CA GLY A 208 10.34 9.91 9.09
C GLY A 208 9.25 9.41 8.13
N LEU A 209 8.33 10.30 7.73
CA LEU A 209 7.27 10.01 6.74
C LEU A 209 7.45 10.92 5.52
N SER A 210 7.21 10.37 4.34
CA SER A 210 7.19 11.12 3.10
C SER A 210 5.86 10.96 2.36
N ILE A 211 5.43 12.05 1.69
CA ILE A 211 4.26 12.00 0.81
C ILE A 211 4.77 11.96 -0.63
N ARG A 212 4.66 10.81 -1.28
CA ARG A 212 5.05 10.63 -2.68
C ARG A 212 3.89 10.96 -3.61
N THR A 213 4.18 11.64 -4.73
CA THR A 213 3.20 11.83 -5.81
C THR A 213 3.24 10.63 -6.74
N VAL A 214 2.10 9.97 -6.90
CA VAL A 214 1.90 8.93 -7.91
C VAL A 214 1.23 9.57 -9.12
N ARG A 215 2.02 9.82 -10.18
CA ARG A 215 1.55 10.56 -11.36
C ARG A 215 0.26 9.97 -11.93
N GLY A 216 -0.72 10.83 -12.18
CA GLY A 216 -2.03 10.44 -12.72
C GLY A 216 -2.99 9.76 -11.71
N LEU A 217 -2.54 9.40 -10.50
CA LEU A 217 -3.35 8.68 -9.53
C LEU A 217 -3.65 9.50 -8.26
N GLY A 218 -2.62 10.06 -7.62
CA GLY A 218 -2.81 10.75 -6.35
C GLY A 218 -1.55 10.80 -5.50
N TYR A 219 -1.69 10.54 -4.21
CA TYR A 219 -0.64 10.68 -3.22
C TYR A 219 -0.55 9.46 -2.32
N LEU A 220 0.66 9.09 -1.94
CA LEU A 220 0.97 7.97 -1.08
C LEU A 220 1.77 8.46 0.12
N LEU A 221 1.34 8.12 1.33
CA LEU A 221 2.12 8.33 2.55
C LEU A 221 2.91 7.06 2.87
N GLU A 222 4.22 7.18 2.88
CA GLU A 222 5.13 6.06 3.13
C GLU A 222 6.22 6.45 4.14
N ALA A 223 6.89 5.47 4.73
CA ALA A 223 8.06 5.74 5.54
C ALA A 223 9.19 6.28 4.67
N GLU A 224 9.90 7.28 5.18
CA GLU A 224 11.11 7.80 4.52
C GLU A 224 12.20 6.72 4.61
N VAL A 225 12.60 6.21 3.45
CA VAL A 225 13.73 5.28 3.38
C VAL A 225 15.00 6.12 3.55
N ALA A 226 15.70 5.92 4.67
CA ALA A 226 17.02 6.54 4.84
C ALA A 226 17.96 6.10 3.72
N PRO A 227 18.77 7.00 3.15
CA PRO A 227 19.68 6.70 2.06
C PRO A 227 20.78 5.70 2.46
#